data_30fc008e2c0287cebbb4b40b488815cd
#
_entry.id   30fc008e2c0287cebbb4b40b488815cd
#
_cell.length_a   1.000
_cell.length_b   1.000
_cell.length_c   1.000
_cell.angle_alpha   90.00
_cell.angle_beta   90.00
_cell.angle_gamma   90.00
#
_symmetry.space_group_name_H-M   'P 1'
#
loop_
_entity.id
_entity.type
_entity.pdbx_description
1 polymer ?
#
loop_
_entity_poly.entity_id
_entity_poly.type
_entity_poly.pdbx_seq_one_letter_code
_entity_poly.pdbx_strand_id
1 'polypeptide(L)'
;MLIHACVSGHGYGHGSRVASVLTALHVLEPSWRLVLSTSLPRPFLELAFGPVPFELRPCRWDVGVIQADALGADGPATLNAHEQLERDLPAQLEREVAWIRSQGEPLLLLGDVPPAAAQLAQRLAAPLVWMGNFGWDAIYRPMGGAFGALADRAQAAYRLGDALIQCPLAMPMPWDLPVTAVGLTAGRPRHRPEALRERLQLSEPREGTVMVAFGGLGLALDSAPFARWPEHQFLVSDPALAAAVGNAVLIPADLRPLELLPLCGRVITKPGYSTFCEALSLGTGIHLVQRHGFAEAPVLEAALRRHGWHRLLSREQLERGDWQLDQPLLPPSTGPLPSGGEVDAAQRLRELAIERSLLQAR
;
A
#
# COMPACT_ATOMS: atom_id res chain seq x y z
N MET A 1 9.56 -23.04 8.09
CA MET A 1 9.10 -22.44 6.81
C MET A 1 9.53 -20.99 6.77
N LEU A 2 10.20 -20.59 5.71
CA LEU A 2 10.63 -19.23 5.46
C LEU A 2 9.67 -18.57 4.44
N ILE A 3 9.02 -17.50 4.82
CA ILE A 3 8.27 -16.62 3.91
C ILE A 3 9.15 -15.42 3.59
N HIS A 4 9.65 -15.36 2.38
CA HIS A 4 10.50 -14.26 1.93
C HIS A 4 9.72 -13.34 1.01
N ALA A 5 9.36 -12.17 1.50
CA ALA A 5 8.55 -11.18 0.81
C ALA A 5 9.44 -10.12 0.12
N CYS A 6 9.45 -10.14 -1.21
CA CYS A 6 10.00 -9.07 -2.04
C CYS A 6 8.96 -7.97 -2.19
N VAL A 7 9.18 -6.83 -1.53
CA VAL A 7 8.19 -5.76 -1.44
C VAL A 7 8.69 -4.51 -2.14
N SER A 8 7.83 -3.91 -2.98
CA SER A 8 8.12 -2.65 -3.64
C SER A 8 8.43 -1.53 -2.65
N GLY A 9 9.51 -0.81 -2.91
CA GLY A 9 9.88 0.38 -2.17
C GLY A 9 9.24 1.67 -2.67
N HIS A 10 8.40 1.60 -3.70
CA HIS A 10 7.79 2.76 -4.34
C HIS A 10 6.91 3.61 -3.40
N GLY A 11 6.29 2.98 -2.41
CA GLY A 11 5.45 3.68 -1.44
C GLY A 11 5.06 2.81 -0.26
N TYR A 12 4.67 3.46 0.83
CA TYR A 12 4.28 2.80 2.08
C TYR A 12 3.07 1.88 1.95
N GLY A 13 2.26 2.08 0.91
CA GLY A 13 1.09 1.25 0.65
C GLY A 13 1.39 -0.23 0.46
N HIS A 14 2.48 -0.55 -0.25
CA HIS A 14 2.93 -1.94 -0.43
C HIS A 14 3.31 -2.56 0.92
N GLY A 15 4.11 -1.85 1.71
CA GLY A 15 4.50 -2.30 3.05
C GLY A 15 3.32 -2.46 4.01
N SER A 16 2.33 -1.55 3.99
CA SER A 16 1.11 -1.66 4.81
C SER A 16 0.29 -2.90 4.45
N ARG A 17 0.09 -3.14 3.15
CA ARG A 17 -0.62 -4.33 2.65
C ARG A 17 0.08 -5.62 3.05
N VAL A 18 1.38 -5.71 2.80
CA VAL A 18 2.17 -6.89 3.17
C VAL A 18 2.16 -7.11 4.68
N ALA A 19 2.31 -6.03 5.48
CA ALA A 19 2.26 -6.14 6.93
C ALA A 19 0.90 -6.65 7.43
N SER A 20 -0.22 -6.19 6.84
CA SER A 20 -1.55 -6.67 7.24
C SER A 20 -1.69 -8.18 6.98
N VAL A 21 -1.29 -8.65 5.81
CA VAL A 21 -1.39 -10.06 5.40
C VAL A 21 -0.43 -10.95 6.19
N LEU A 22 0.85 -10.54 6.33
CA LEU A 22 1.82 -11.34 7.06
C LEU A 22 1.59 -11.35 8.59
N THR A 23 0.98 -10.29 9.15
CA THR A 23 0.50 -10.30 10.52
C THR A 23 -0.61 -11.32 10.71
N ALA A 24 -1.57 -11.40 9.78
CA ALA A 24 -2.61 -12.42 9.80
C ALA A 24 -2.03 -13.83 9.61
N LEU A 25 -1.03 -13.99 8.75
CA LEU A 25 -0.33 -15.26 8.56
C LEU A 25 0.41 -15.71 9.83
N HIS A 26 1.05 -14.80 10.54
CA HIS A 26 1.73 -15.11 11.81
C HIS A 26 0.75 -15.60 12.89
N VAL A 27 -0.49 -15.14 12.89
CA VAL A 27 -1.53 -15.66 13.79
C VAL A 27 -1.87 -17.12 13.44
N LEU A 28 -1.89 -17.48 12.16
CA LEU A 28 -2.17 -18.84 11.69
C LEU A 28 -0.98 -19.79 11.91
N GLU A 29 0.23 -19.29 11.69
CA GLU A 29 1.48 -20.07 11.71
C GLU A 29 2.58 -19.30 12.46
N PRO A 30 2.54 -19.21 13.80
CA PRO A 30 3.48 -18.43 14.60
C PRO A 30 4.93 -18.88 14.51
N SER A 31 5.16 -20.13 14.09
CA SER A 31 6.49 -20.72 13.91
C SER A 31 7.16 -20.36 12.58
N TRP A 32 6.43 -19.79 11.64
CA TRP A 32 7.00 -19.43 10.35
C TRP A 32 7.81 -18.15 10.45
N ARG A 33 8.96 -18.16 9.81
CA ARG A 33 9.83 -16.98 9.76
C ARG A 33 9.40 -16.04 8.66
N LEU A 34 9.24 -14.76 9.00
CA LEU A 34 8.88 -13.70 8.08
C LEU A 34 10.11 -12.87 7.75
N VAL A 35 10.46 -12.80 6.47
CA VAL A 35 11.56 -12.00 5.96
C VAL A 35 11.01 -10.98 4.97
N LEU A 36 11.31 -9.71 5.21
CA LEU A 36 10.96 -8.60 4.34
C LEU A 36 12.21 -8.15 3.59
N SER A 37 12.20 -8.32 2.29
CA SER A 37 13.25 -7.86 1.40
C SER A 37 12.74 -6.63 0.65
N THR A 38 13.18 -5.45 1.09
CA THR A 38 12.64 -4.16 0.61
C THR A 38 13.57 -3.00 0.93
N SER A 39 13.39 -1.88 0.25
CA SER A 39 14.02 -0.60 0.59
C SER A 39 13.17 0.29 1.50
N LEU A 40 12.02 -0.18 1.97
CA LEU A 40 11.18 0.57 2.91
C LEU A 40 11.90 0.78 4.25
N PRO A 41 11.73 1.94 4.91
CA PRO A 41 12.40 2.24 6.16
C PRO A 41 11.99 1.28 7.30
N ARG A 42 12.98 0.80 8.08
CA ARG A 42 12.73 -0.06 9.24
C ARG A 42 11.72 0.52 10.23
N PRO A 43 11.78 1.81 10.64
CA PRO A 43 10.79 2.34 11.58
C PRO A 43 9.34 2.25 11.08
N PHE A 44 9.13 2.46 9.77
CA PHE A 44 7.80 2.27 9.16
C PHE A 44 7.34 0.81 9.24
N LEU A 45 8.23 -0.14 8.95
CA LEU A 45 7.91 -1.56 9.00
C LEU A 45 7.63 -2.01 10.44
N GLU A 46 8.41 -1.56 11.41
CA GLU A 46 8.17 -1.84 12.83
C GLU A 46 6.82 -1.30 13.28
N LEU A 47 6.45 -0.09 12.87
CA LEU A 47 5.12 0.45 13.12
C LEU A 47 4.02 -0.39 12.44
N ALA A 48 4.21 -0.79 11.19
CA ALA A 48 3.23 -1.55 10.42
C ALA A 48 3.00 -2.95 10.99
N PHE A 49 4.06 -3.68 11.34
CA PHE A 49 4.00 -5.04 11.92
C PHE A 49 3.65 -5.04 13.40
N GLY A 50 4.04 -4.00 14.16
CA GLY A 50 3.84 -3.93 15.62
C GLY A 50 4.58 -5.04 16.35
N PRO A 51 3.89 -5.91 17.14
CA PRO A 51 4.55 -6.96 17.91
C PRO A 51 4.97 -8.18 17.09
N VAL A 52 4.57 -8.28 15.82
CA VAL A 52 4.89 -9.44 14.98
C VAL A 52 6.36 -9.39 14.54
N PRO A 53 7.16 -10.42 14.86
CA PRO A 53 8.57 -10.43 14.52
C PRO A 53 8.80 -10.61 13.01
N PHE A 54 9.76 -9.89 12.48
CA PHE A 54 10.23 -10.06 11.11
C PHE A 54 11.72 -9.78 10.99
N GLU A 55 12.35 -10.33 9.98
CA GLU A 55 13.71 -10.01 9.58
C GLU A 55 13.70 -9.06 8.38
N LEU A 56 14.46 -7.96 8.43
CA LEU A 56 14.58 -7.02 7.32
C LEU A 56 15.88 -7.25 6.56
N ARG A 57 15.75 -7.45 5.26
CA ARG A 57 16.83 -7.48 4.29
C ARG A 57 16.71 -6.28 3.35
N PRO A 58 17.56 -5.25 3.49
CA PRO A 58 17.50 -4.07 2.64
C PRO A 58 17.84 -4.42 1.18
N CYS A 59 16.84 -4.36 0.32
CA CYS A 59 16.95 -4.65 -1.12
C CYS A 59 16.08 -3.70 -1.93
N ARG A 60 16.57 -3.27 -3.08
CA ARG A 60 15.77 -2.52 -4.05
C ARG A 60 15.41 -3.44 -5.20
N TRP A 61 14.15 -3.87 -5.24
CA TRP A 61 13.65 -4.83 -6.21
C TRP A 61 13.04 -4.19 -7.46
N ASP A 62 12.60 -2.95 -7.35
CA ASP A 62 11.98 -2.17 -8.41
C ASP A 62 12.29 -0.67 -8.27
N VAL A 63 11.77 0.10 -9.21
CA VAL A 63 11.86 1.56 -9.20
C VAL A 63 10.51 2.18 -8.89
N GLY A 64 9.45 1.57 -9.40
CA GLY A 64 8.16 2.22 -9.46
C GLY A 64 8.16 3.37 -10.47
N VAL A 65 7.49 4.46 -10.12
CA VAL A 65 7.50 5.72 -10.88
C VAL A 65 8.02 6.83 -9.98
N ILE A 66 9.14 7.45 -10.35
CA ILE A 66 9.68 8.60 -9.63
C ILE A 66 8.70 9.76 -9.79
N GLN A 67 8.34 10.37 -8.68
CA GLN A 67 7.37 11.45 -8.64
C GLN A 67 8.09 12.80 -8.75
N ALA A 68 7.60 13.66 -9.62
CA ALA A 68 8.07 15.05 -9.72
C ALA A 68 7.54 15.89 -8.54
N ASP A 69 6.28 15.59 -8.12
CA ASP A 69 5.62 16.08 -6.90
C ASP A 69 4.62 15.01 -6.42
N ALA A 70 3.83 15.32 -5.39
CA ALA A 70 2.84 14.37 -4.84
C ALA A 70 1.79 13.90 -5.86
N LEU A 71 1.63 14.58 -6.99
CA LEU A 71 0.59 14.34 -7.98
C LEU A 71 1.12 14.10 -9.41
N GLY A 72 2.42 14.30 -9.69
CA GLY A 72 3.04 14.17 -10.99
C GLY A 72 4.10 13.07 -11.07
N ALA A 73 4.43 12.60 -12.29
CA ALA A 73 5.46 11.60 -12.56
C ALA A 73 6.64 12.22 -13.33
N ASP A 74 7.88 11.80 -12.99
CA ASP A 74 9.11 12.12 -13.72
C ASP A 74 9.56 10.92 -14.53
N GLY A 75 9.20 10.90 -15.81
CA GLY A 75 9.54 9.83 -16.73
C GLY A 75 11.05 9.65 -16.93
N PRO A 76 11.81 10.70 -17.31
CA PRO A 76 13.26 10.63 -17.49
C PRO A 76 13.99 10.12 -16.25
N ALA A 77 13.68 10.63 -15.05
CA ALA A 77 14.28 10.15 -13.81
C ALA A 77 13.91 8.68 -13.54
N THR A 78 12.69 8.26 -13.87
CA THR A 78 12.26 6.86 -13.74
C THR A 78 13.08 5.94 -14.64
N LEU A 79 13.28 6.29 -15.91
CA LEU A 79 14.09 5.49 -16.84
C LEU A 79 15.55 5.37 -16.39
N ASN A 80 16.18 6.48 -15.99
CA ASN A 80 17.55 6.47 -15.45
C ASN A 80 17.69 5.57 -14.22
N ALA A 81 16.70 5.58 -13.33
CA ALA A 81 16.69 4.73 -12.16
C ALA A 81 16.52 3.25 -12.52
N HIS A 82 15.78 2.91 -13.58
CA HIS A 82 15.70 1.55 -14.11
C HIS A 82 17.03 1.05 -14.64
N GLU A 83 17.75 1.86 -15.41
CA GLU A 83 19.08 1.50 -15.86
C GLU A 83 20.06 1.25 -14.71
N GLN A 84 19.98 2.04 -13.65
CA GLN A 84 20.79 1.80 -12.46
C GLN A 84 20.41 0.49 -11.76
N LEU A 85 19.11 0.23 -11.58
CA LEU A 85 18.62 -1.02 -11.00
C LEU A 85 19.10 -2.24 -11.82
N GLU A 86 19.02 -2.18 -13.14
CA GLU A 86 19.47 -3.27 -14.03
C GLU A 86 20.98 -3.58 -13.86
N ARG A 87 21.81 -2.56 -13.60
CA ARG A 87 23.24 -2.75 -13.31
C ARG A 87 23.48 -3.40 -11.94
N ASP A 88 22.69 -3.04 -10.93
CA ASP A 88 22.90 -3.45 -9.54
C ASP A 88 22.23 -4.80 -9.22
N LEU A 89 21.17 -5.14 -9.94
CA LEU A 89 20.32 -6.31 -9.67
C LEU A 89 21.06 -7.65 -9.68
N PRO A 90 22.01 -7.96 -10.60
CA PRO A 90 22.71 -9.25 -10.59
C PRO A 90 23.43 -9.52 -9.28
N ALA A 91 24.20 -8.55 -8.77
CA ALA A 91 24.93 -8.69 -7.51
C ALA A 91 24.00 -8.79 -6.31
N GLN A 92 22.86 -8.08 -6.35
CA GLN A 92 21.84 -8.17 -5.31
C GLN A 92 21.20 -9.57 -5.28
N LEU A 93 20.84 -10.10 -6.45
CA LEU A 93 20.28 -11.45 -6.57
C LEU A 93 21.24 -12.52 -6.04
N GLU A 94 22.54 -12.42 -6.36
CA GLU A 94 23.55 -13.35 -5.84
C GLU A 94 23.61 -13.34 -4.32
N ARG A 95 23.62 -12.17 -3.69
CA ARG A 95 23.61 -12.04 -2.23
C ARG A 95 22.34 -12.62 -1.60
N GLU A 96 21.18 -12.38 -2.19
CA GLU A 96 19.91 -12.90 -1.67
C GLU A 96 19.82 -14.42 -1.84
N VAL A 97 20.21 -14.95 -3.01
CA VAL A 97 20.27 -16.40 -3.25
C VAL A 97 21.20 -17.11 -2.27
N ALA A 98 22.41 -16.57 -2.07
CA ALA A 98 23.38 -17.15 -1.14
C ALA A 98 22.84 -17.16 0.30
N TRP A 99 22.22 -16.05 0.72
CA TRP A 99 21.64 -15.94 2.05
C TRP A 99 20.46 -16.90 2.24
N ILE A 100 19.50 -16.94 1.31
CA ILE A 100 18.33 -17.84 1.41
C ILE A 100 18.79 -19.30 1.46
N ARG A 101 19.73 -19.72 0.59
CA ARG A 101 20.26 -21.09 0.61
C ARG A 101 20.94 -21.45 1.93
N SER A 102 21.60 -20.49 2.58
CA SER A 102 22.25 -20.73 3.87
C SER A 102 21.25 -20.98 5.02
N GLN A 103 19.97 -20.64 4.84
CA GLN A 103 18.96 -20.87 5.87
C GLN A 103 18.54 -22.34 5.96
N GLY A 104 18.60 -23.08 4.85
CA GLY A 104 18.27 -24.52 4.82
C GLY A 104 16.80 -24.84 5.16
N GLU A 105 15.90 -23.87 5.05
CA GLU A 105 14.48 -24.00 5.35
C GLU A 105 13.64 -24.13 4.08
N PRO A 106 12.49 -24.83 4.15
CA PRO A 106 11.48 -24.73 3.09
C PRO A 106 11.07 -23.28 2.86
N LEU A 107 10.93 -22.88 1.59
CA LEU A 107 10.79 -21.49 1.16
C LEU A 107 9.52 -21.28 0.37
N LEU A 108 8.82 -20.15 0.64
CA LEU A 108 7.86 -19.55 -0.26
C LEU A 108 8.25 -18.09 -0.50
N LEU A 109 8.31 -17.67 -1.76
CA LEU A 109 8.48 -16.28 -2.14
C LEU A 109 7.13 -15.60 -2.31
N LEU A 110 7.00 -14.40 -1.74
CA LEU A 110 5.87 -13.49 -1.93
C LEU A 110 6.37 -12.26 -2.68
N GLY A 111 5.76 -11.90 -3.79
CA GLY A 111 6.06 -10.68 -4.57
C GLY A 111 4.94 -9.65 -4.49
N ASP A 112 5.20 -8.51 -3.88
CA ASP A 112 4.29 -7.36 -3.85
C ASP A 112 4.99 -6.11 -4.40
N VAL A 113 5.05 -5.88 -5.57
CA VAL A 113 4.80 -6.39 -6.92
C VAL A 113 6.10 -6.29 -7.79
N PRO A 114 7.32 -6.36 -7.23
CA PRO A 114 8.54 -6.17 -8.02
C PRO A 114 8.75 -7.33 -9.01
N PRO A 115 8.85 -7.08 -10.34
CA PRO A 115 9.06 -8.14 -11.33
C PRO A 115 10.35 -8.93 -11.11
N ALA A 116 11.37 -8.30 -10.51
CA ALA A 116 12.67 -8.93 -10.22
C ALA A 116 12.56 -10.13 -9.24
N ALA A 117 11.49 -10.25 -8.45
CA ALA A 117 11.25 -11.41 -7.61
C ALA A 117 11.16 -12.72 -8.42
N ALA A 118 10.71 -12.66 -9.68
CA ALA A 118 10.71 -13.82 -10.58
C ALA A 118 12.11 -14.36 -10.86
N GLN A 119 13.12 -13.48 -11.01
CA GLN A 119 14.51 -13.91 -11.20
C GLN A 119 15.08 -14.59 -9.95
N LEU A 120 14.68 -14.12 -8.75
CA LEU A 120 15.05 -14.76 -7.49
C LEU A 120 14.42 -16.14 -7.40
N ALA A 121 13.13 -16.27 -7.72
CA ALA A 121 12.41 -17.55 -7.74
C ALA A 121 13.06 -18.57 -8.67
N GLN A 122 13.39 -18.16 -9.89
CA GLN A 122 14.05 -19.05 -10.86
C GLN A 122 15.42 -19.54 -10.39
N ARG A 123 16.26 -18.64 -9.81
CA ARG A 123 17.60 -19.01 -9.30
C ARG A 123 17.55 -19.97 -8.11
N LEU A 124 16.47 -19.91 -7.33
CA LEU A 124 16.24 -20.77 -6.17
C LEU A 124 15.42 -22.03 -6.50
N ALA A 125 14.83 -22.11 -7.67
CA ALA A 125 13.79 -23.09 -8.02
C ALA A 125 12.67 -23.12 -6.95
N ALA A 126 12.27 -21.93 -6.46
CA ALA A 126 11.34 -21.76 -5.38
C ALA A 126 9.97 -21.28 -5.87
N PRO A 127 8.86 -21.67 -5.21
CA PRO A 127 7.55 -21.19 -5.55
C PRO A 127 7.42 -19.69 -5.29
N LEU A 128 6.73 -18.97 -6.21
CA LEU A 128 6.48 -17.54 -6.15
C LEU A 128 5.00 -17.25 -6.24
N VAL A 129 4.48 -16.60 -5.23
CA VAL A 129 3.11 -16.06 -5.18
C VAL A 129 3.16 -14.56 -5.35
N TRP A 130 2.44 -14.05 -6.34
CA TRP A 130 2.21 -12.62 -6.48
C TRP A 130 1.04 -12.17 -5.62
N MET A 131 1.14 -10.98 -5.06
CA MET A 131 0.04 -10.32 -4.37
C MET A 131 -0.01 -8.85 -4.77
N GLY A 132 -1.17 -8.36 -5.18
CA GLY A 132 -1.28 -6.95 -5.55
C GLY A 132 -2.62 -6.60 -6.17
N ASN A 133 -2.82 -5.32 -6.39
CA ASN A 133 -3.94 -4.75 -7.13
C ASN A 133 -3.52 -4.21 -8.51
N PHE A 134 -2.25 -4.21 -8.83
CA PHE A 134 -1.69 -3.93 -10.16
C PHE A 134 -0.31 -4.59 -10.31
N GLY A 135 0.21 -4.62 -11.54
CA GLY A 135 1.60 -4.84 -11.84
C GLY A 135 2.21 -3.62 -12.55
N TRP A 136 3.53 -3.50 -12.52
CA TRP A 136 4.23 -2.42 -13.22
C TRP A 136 4.02 -2.43 -14.73
N ASP A 137 3.66 -3.57 -15.32
CA ASP A 137 3.22 -3.69 -16.72
C ASP A 137 2.02 -2.79 -17.04
N ALA A 138 1.01 -2.77 -16.17
CA ALA A 138 -0.17 -1.94 -16.31
C ALA A 138 0.12 -0.44 -16.06
N ILE A 139 1.10 -0.12 -15.22
CA ILE A 139 1.50 1.27 -14.94
C ILE A 139 2.38 1.85 -16.06
N TYR A 140 3.35 1.07 -16.56
CA TYR A 140 4.30 1.57 -17.56
C TYR A 140 3.72 1.63 -18.97
N ARG A 141 2.84 0.70 -19.35
CA ARG A 141 2.30 0.65 -20.72
C ARG A 141 1.66 1.94 -21.20
N PRO A 142 0.82 2.64 -20.42
CA PRO A 142 0.23 3.92 -20.84
C PRO A 142 1.24 5.08 -20.94
N MET A 143 2.43 4.96 -20.32
CA MET A 143 3.47 5.98 -20.38
C MET A 143 4.14 6.04 -21.76
N GLY A 144 4.04 4.97 -22.58
CA GLY A 144 4.53 4.92 -23.95
C GLY A 144 6.04 4.94 -24.10
N GLY A 145 6.56 5.06 -25.33
CA GLY A 145 7.98 5.13 -25.60
C GLY A 145 8.79 3.98 -25.00
N ALA A 146 9.90 4.30 -24.33
CA ALA A 146 10.76 3.32 -23.68
C ALA A 146 10.07 2.51 -22.55
N PHE A 147 9.00 3.03 -21.97
CA PHE A 147 8.23 2.33 -20.96
C PHE A 147 7.49 1.10 -21.49
N GLY A 148 7.21 1.04 -22.81
CA GLY A 148 6.62 -0.15 -23.42
C GLY A 148 7.48 -1.39 -23.22
N ALA A 149 8.79 -1.30 -23.42
CA ALA A 149 9.72 -2.41 -23.19
C ALA A 149 9.82 -2.79 -21.70
N LEU A 150 9.75 -1.82 -20.79
CA LEU A 150 9.66 -2.09 -19.34
C LEU A 150 8.38 -2.85 -18.99
N ALA A 151 7.25 -2.43 -19.56
CA ALA A 151 5.96 -3.10 -19.36
C ALA A 151 5.98 -4.56 -19.85
N ASP A 152 6.53 -4.79 -21.04
CA ASP A 152 6.63 -6.15 -21.62
C ASP A 152 7.52 -7.07 -20.77
N ARG A 153 8.67 -6.57 -20.29
CA ARG A 153 9.55 -7.32 -19.39
C ARG A 153 8.87 -7.62 -18.05
N ALA A 154 8.15 -6.65 -17.49
CA ALA A 154 7.42 -6.84 -16.24
C ALA A 154 6.32 -7.91 -16.42
N GLN A 155 5.52 -7.83 -17.49
CA GLN A 155 4.48 -8.81 -17.78
C GLN A 155 5.06 -10.23 -17.98
N ALA A 156 6.18 -10.35 -18.70
CA ALA A 156 6.86 -11.63 -18.87
C ALA A 156 7.34 -12.21 -17.52
N ALA A 157 7.84 -11.37 -16.63
CA ALA A 157 8.26 -11.79 -15.29
C ALA A 157 7.07 -12.24 -14.42
N TYR A 158 5.93 -11.54 -14.48
CA TYR A 158 4.74 -11.93 -13.71
C TYR A 158 4.20 -13.31 -14.10
N ARG A 159 4.27 -13.68 -15.38
CA ARG A 159 3.85 -15.01 -15.87
C ARG A 159 4.69 -16.17 -15.33
N LEU A 160 5.83 -15.88 -14.71
CA LEU A 160 6.70 -16.89 -14.10
C LEU A 160 6.30 -17.24 -12.65
N GLY A 161 5.28 -16.60 -12.09
CA GLY A 161 4.75 -16.95 -10.79
C GLY A 161 3.89 -18.22 -10.81
N ASP A 162 3.60 -18.74 -9.63
CA ASP A 162 2.75 -19.93 -9.45
C ASP A 162 1.28 -19.60 -9.19
N ALA A 163 1.01 -18.45 -8.61
CA ALA A 163 -0.33 -17.96 -8.31
C ALA A 163 -0.36 -16.44 -8.11
N LEU A 164 -1.57 -15.86 -8.22
CA LEU A 164 -1.85 -14.46 -7.91
C LEU A 164 -2.91 -14.36 -6.83
N ILE A 165 -2.60 -13.71 -5.73
CA ILE A 165 -3.57 -13.20 -4.75
C ILE A 165 -3.95 -11.79 -5.22
N GLN A 166 -5.10 -11.69 -5.84
CA GLN A 166 -5.61 -10.44 -6.39
C GLN A 166 -6.32 -9.63 -5.32
N CYS A 167 -5.70 -8.54 -4.94
CA CYS A 167 -6.30 -7.56 -4.02
C CYS A 167 -7.42 -6.77 -4.72
N PRO A 168 -8.42 -6.25 -3.98
CA PRO A 168 -9.52 -5.49 -4.59
C PRO A 168 -9.04 -4.18 -5.22
N LEU A 169 -9.95 -3.48 -5.92
CA LEU A 169 -9.68 -2.23 -6.64
C LEU A 169 -8.57 -2.42 -7.71
N ALA A 170 -8.54 -3.60 -8.32
CA ALA A 170 -7.45 -4.03 -9.17
C ALA A 170 -7.52 -3.43 -10.57
N MET A 171 -6.34 -3.13 -11.11
CA MET A 171 -6.12 -3.00 -12.55
C MET A 171 -6.09 -4.38 -13.21
N PRO A 172 -6.26 -4.48 -14.55
CA PRO A 172 -6.09 -5.75 -15.24
C PRO A 172 -4.67 -6.33 -15.05
N MET A 173 -4.59 -7.60 -14.68
CA MET A 173 -3.35 -8.37 -14.48
C MET A 173 -3.41 -9.65 -15.33
N PRO A 174 -3.22 -9.58 -16.66
CA PRO A 174 -3.35 -10.70 -17.58
C PRO A 174 -2.07 -11.57 -17.59
N TRP A 175 -1.79 -12.21 -16.46
CA TRP A 175 -0.54 -12.97 -16.26
C TRP A 175 -0.69 -14.46 -16.48
N ASP A 176 -1.89 -14.94 -16.80
CA ASP A 176 -2.21 -16.34 -17.10
C ASP A 176 -1.89 -17.29 -15.91
N LEU A 177 -2.15 -16.82 -14.68
CA LEU A 177 -1.92 -17.54 -13.43
C LEU A 177 -3.24 -17.93 -12.76
N PRO A 178 -3.23 -18.97 -11.89
CA PRO A 178 -4.33 -19.21 -10.96
C PRO A 178 -4.54 -17.96 -10.06
N VAL A 179 -5.76 -17.42 -10.05
CA VAL A 179 -6.10 -16.21 -9.31
C VAL A 179 -7.00 -16.54 -8.12
N THR A 180 -6.64 -16.00 -6.96
CA THR A 180 -7.51 -15.94 -5.79
C THR A 180 -7.81 -14.47 -5.48
N ALA A 181 -9.04 -14.04 -5.71
CA ALA A 181 -9.49 -12.71 -5.34
C ALA A 181 -9.81 -12.65 -3.84
N VAL A 182 -9.38 -11.57 -3.18
CA VAL A 182 -9.60 -11.35 -1.74
C VAL A 182 -10.34 -10.03 -1.50
N GLY A 183 -10.84 -9.83 -0.27
CA GLY A 183 -11.46 -8.60 0.17
C GLY A 183 -10.45 -7.47 0.45
N LEU A 184 -10.91 -6.39 1.10
CA LEU A 184 -10.08 -5.25 1.49
C LEU A 184 -8.96 -5.69 2.44
N THR A 185 -7.70 -5.43 2.07
CA THR A 185 -6.50 -5.83 2.81
C THR A 185 -6.01 -4.72 3.74
N ALA A 186 -6.85 -4.30 4.67
CA ALA A 186 -6.58 -3.12 5.50
C ALA A 186 -5.83 -3.43 6.81
N GLY A 187 -5.92 -4.64 7.30
CA GLY A 187 -5.55 -4.96 8.68
C GLY A 187 -6.57 -4.41 9.70
N ARG A 188 -6.18 -4.40 10.98
CA ARG A 188 -7.06 -3.95 12.06
C ARG A 188 -6.41 -2.87 12.91
N PRO A 189 -7.18 -1.87 13.40
CA PRO A 189 -6.72 -0.95 14.43
C PRO A 189 -6.31 -1.73 15.69
N ARG A 190 -5.24 -1.27 16.35
CA ARG A 190 -4.70 -1.87 17.60
C ARG A 190 -5.13 -1.12 18.85
N HIS A 191 -5.63 0.09 18.67
CA HIS A 191 -6.02 0.98 19.76
C HIS A 191 -7.54 1.16 19.80
N ARG A 192 -8.07 1.35 20.99
CA ARG A 192 -9.48 1.69 21.16
C ARG A 192 -9.70 3.15 20.77
N PRO A 193 -10.74 3.48 19.98
CA PRO A 193 -11.00 4.85 19.52
C PRO A 193 -11.10 5.86 20.68
N GLU A 194 -11.75 5.47 21.78
CA GLU A 194 -11.96 6.35 22.94
C GLU A 194 -10.63 6.73 23.59
N ALA A 195 -9.71 5.77 23.77
CA ALA A 195 -8.39 6.03 24.33
C ALA A 195 -7.54 6.94 23.44
N LEU A 196 -7.67 6.81 22.10
CA LEU A 196 -6.98 7.69 21.19
C LEU A 196 -7.59 9.10 21.17
N ARG A 197 -8.92 9.23 21.26
CA ARG A 197 -9.57 10.53 21.39
C ARG A 197 -9.06 11.30 22.60
N GLU A 198 -8.98 10.62 23.76
CA GLU A 198 -8.44 11.19 24.98
C GLU A 198 -6.96 11.57 24.84
N ARG A 199 -6.13 10.65 24.33
CA ARG A 199 -4.70 10.88 24.09
C ARG A 199 -4.42 12.07 23.18
N LEU A 200 -5.22 12.23 22.12
CA LEU A 200 -5.09 13.28 21.11
C LEU A 200 -5.87 14.56 21.50
N GLN A 201 -6.58 14.54 22.62
CA GLN A 201 -7.40 15.65 23.11
C GLN A 201 -8.40 16.14 22.04
N LEU A 202 -9.07 15.21 21.35
CA LEU A 202 -10.03 15.56 20.31
C LEU A 202 -11.33 16.06 20.95
N SER A 203 -11.67 17.32 20.69
CA SER A 203 -12.90 17.98 21.14
C SER A 203 -14.07 17.68 20.20
N GLU A 204 -13.83 17.65 18.90
CA GLU A 204 -14.87 17.44 17.91
C GLU A 204 -15.32 15.98 17.83
N PRO A 205 -16.61 15.70 17.59
CA PRO A 205 -17.11 14.37 17.34
C PRO A 205 -16.47 13.77 16.06
N ARG A 206 -16.72 12.47 15.81
CA ARG A 206 -16.20 11.77 14.63
C ARG A 206 -16.49 12.52 13.32
N GLU A 207 -17.71 13.04 13.19
CA GLU A 207 -18.21 13.76 12.02
C GLU A 207 -17.48 15.08 11.78
N GLY A 208 -17.06 15.76 12.84
CA GLY A 208 -16.27 17.00 12.81
C GLY A 208 -14.76 16.78 12.75
N THR A 209 -14.29 15.52 12.90
CA THR A 209 -12.87 15.19 12.82
C THR A 209 -12.50 14.73 11.41
N VAL A 210 -11.48 15.35 10.82
CA VAL A 210 -11.03 15.11 9.44
C VAL A 210 -9.54 14.75 9.44
N MET A 211 -9.18 13.61 8.84
CA MET A 211 -7.77 13.28 8.63
C MET A 211 -7.30 13.83 7.27
N VAL A 212 -6.11 14.42 7.23
CA VAL A 212 -5.45 14.87 5.99
C VAL A 212 -4.22 14.00 5.74
N ALA A 213 -4.28 13.12 4.73
CA ALA A 213 -3.30 12.07 4.53
C ALA A 213 -2.89 11.91 3.05
N PHE A 214 -1.72 12.45 2.67
CA PHE A 214 -1.19 12.37 1.30
C PHE A 214 -0.08 11.34 1.10
N GLY A 215 0.15 10.47 2.09
CA GLY A 215 1.15 9.40 2.05
C GLY A 215 2.58 9.88 2.30
N GLY A 216 3.56 8.99 2.15
CA GLY A 216 4.93 9.16 2.63
C GLY A 216 5.73 10.33 2.05
N LEU A 217 5.41 10.84 0.86
CA LEU A 217 6.06 12.04 0.32
C LEU A 217 5.40 13.34 0.80
N GLY A 218 4.23 13.23 1.46
CA GLY A 218 3.48 14.40 1.87
C GLY A 218 2.98 15.27 0.70
N LEU A 219 2.22 16.27 1.03
CA LEU A 219 1.93 17.42 0.18
C LEU A 219 2.07 18.63 1.10
N ALA A 220 2.93 19.58 0.72
CA ALA A 220 3.00 20.84 1.45
C ALA A 220 1.67 21.57 1.27
N LEU A 221 0.93 21.71 2.35
CA LEU A 221 -0.33 22.46 2.40
C LEU A 221 -0.13 23.76 3.17
N ASP A 222 -0.68 24.83 2.64
CA ASP A 222 -0.75 26.10 3.37
C ASP A 222 -1.73 25.99 4.54
N SER A 223 -1.49 26.77 5.58
CA SER A 223 -2.37 26.82 6.75
C SER A 223 -3.67 27.58 6.48
N ALA A 224 -3.67 28.53 5.56
CA ALA A 224 -4.82 29.39 5.27
C ALA A 224 -6.12 28.65 4.88
N PRO A 225 -6.09 27.56 4.08
CA PRO A 225 -7.28 26.78 3.76
C PRO A 225 -8.04 26.24 4.98
N PHE A 226 -7.33 25.88 6.04
CA PHE A 226 -7.92 25.31 7.26
C PHE A 226 -8.79 26.32 8.04
N ALA A 227 -8.46 27.60 7.96
CA ALA A 227 -9.21 28.67 8.63
C ALA A 227 -10.66 28.81 8.13
N ARG A 228 -10.99 28.22 6.97
CA ARG A 228 -12.36 28.18 6.43
C ARG A 228 -13.27 27.19 7.15
N TRP A 229 -12.68 26.30 7.97
CA TRP A 229 -13.38 25.20 8.62
C TRP A 229 -13.16 25.20 10.14
N PRO A 230 -13.53 26.28 10.85
CA PRO A 230 -13.26 26.44 12.28
C PRO A 230 -14.03 25.44 13.16
N GLU A 231 -15.14 24.87 12.67
CA GLU A 231 -15.95 23.84 13.33
C GLU A 231 -15.46 22.41 13.11
N HIS A 232 -14.32 22.24 12.45
CA HIS A 232 -13.71 20.93 12.24
C HIS A 232 -12.38 20.84 12.99
N GLN A 233 -11.98 19.63 13.35
CA GLN A 233 -10.66 19.31 13.88
C GLN A 233 -9.89 18.44 12.88
N PHE A 234 -8.64 18.82 12.61
CA PHE A 234 -7.84 18.16 11.57
C PHE A 234 -6.71 17.32 12.18
N LEU A 235 -6.58 16.08 11.75
CA LEU A 235 -5.43 15.24 12.05
C LEU A 235 -4.43 15.35 10.89
N VAL A 236 -3.22 15.84 11.17
CA VAL A 236 -2.19 16.14 10.18
C VAL A 236 -0.85 15.50 10.58
N SER A 237 -0.04 15.08 9.62
CA SER A 237 1.28 14.50 9.88
C SER A 237 2.43 15.51 9.81
N ASP A 238 2.18 16.73 9.33
CA ASP A 238 3.18 17.79 9.23
C ASP A 238 3.21 18.61 10.53
N PRO A 239 4.34 18.60 11.28
CA PRO A 239 4.46 19.38 12.52
C PRO A 239 4.36 20.90 12.31
N ALA A 240 4.85 21.41 11.16
CA ALA A 240 4.78 22.85 10.87
C ALA A 240 3.32 23.28 10.64
N LEU A 241 2.57 22.45 9.91
CA LEU A 241 1.14 22.66 9.68
C LEU A 241 0.33 22.58 10.99
N ALA A 242 0.62 21.56 11.82
CA ALA A 242 -0.05 21.42 13.13
C ALA A 242 0.20 22.61 14.05
N ALA A 243 1.39 23.20 14.01
CA ALA A 243 1.72 24.40 14.80
C ALA A 243 1.08 25.69 14.25
N ALA A 244 0.86 25.77 12.93
CA ALA A 244 0.31 26.95 12.28
C ALA A 244 -1.23 27.01 12.27
N VAL A 245 -1.91 25.87 12.46
CA VAL A 245 -3.35 25.71 12.34
C VAL A 245 -3.96 25.41 13.71
N GLY A 246 -4.73 26.35 14.26
CA GLY A 246 -5.26 26.27 15.64
C GLY A 246 -6.20 25.09 15.93
N ASN A 247 -6.85 24.53 14.90
CA ASN A 247 -7.74 23.37 14.99
C ASN A 247 -7.11 22.10 14.38
N ALA A 248 -5.78 22.07 14.20
CA ALA A 248 -5.06 20.88 13.78
C ALA A 248 -4.34 20.20 14.95
N VAL A 249 -4.35 18.88 14.92
CA VAL A 249 -3.65 18.01 15.87
C VAL A 249 -2.61 17.20 15.13
N LEU A 250 -1.37 17.23 15.61
CA LEU A 250 -0.29 16.43 15.05
C LEU A 250 -0.52 14.94 15.30
N ILE A 251 -0.45 14.15 14.25
CA ILE A 251 -0.48 12.70 14.35
C ILE A 251 0.84 12.22 14.97
N PRO A 252 0.81 11.53 16.13
CA PRO A 252 2.00 10.95 16.73
C PRO A 252 2.68 9.92 15.79
N ALA A 253 4.01 9.91 15.79
CA ALA A 253 4.79 9.05 14.90
C ALA A 253 4.63 7.53 15.19
N ASP A 254 4.12 7.18 16.36
CA ASP A 254 3.84 5.80 16.79
C ASP A 254 2.43 5.32 16.43
N LEU A 255 1.63 6.13 15.71
CA LEU A 255 0.30 5.77 15.25
C LEU A 255 0.26 5.63 13.72
N ARG A 256 -0.32 4.51 13.25
CA ARG A 256 -0.62 4.33 11.83
C ARG A 256 -1.86 5.15 11.44
N PRO A 257 -2.00 5.57 10.18
CA PRO A 257 -3.26 6.18 9.69
C PRO A 257 -4.50 5.32 10.02
N LEU A 258 -4.36 4.00 9.92
CA LEU A 258 -5.40 3.03 10.24
C LEU A 258 -5.97 3.17 11.67
N GLU A 259 -5.16 3.58 12.65
CA GLU A 259 -5.60 3.80 14.04
C GLU A 259 -6.52 5.03 14.16
N LEU A 260 -6.36 5.99 13.26
CA LEU A 260 -7.01 7.30 13.34
C LEU A 260 -8.31 7.37 12.56
N LEU A 261 -8.46 6.54 11.52
CA LEU A 261 -9.66 6.53 10.67
C LEU A 261 -10.96 6.29 11.45
N PRO A 262 -11.01 5.43 12.51
CA PRO A 262 -12.22 5.30 13.34
C PRO A 262 -12.63 6.59 14.06
N LEU A 263 -11.69 7.52 14.27
CA LEU A 263 -11.92 8.81 14.94
C LEU A 263 -12.50 9.85 13.98
N CYS A 264 -12.40 9.61 12.66
CA CYS A 264 -12.67 10.58 11.62
C CYS A 264 -13.93 10.21 10.84
N GLY A 265 -14.80 11.20 10.61
CA GLY A 265 -15.90 11.05 9.66
C GLY A 265 -15.42 11.06 8.22
N ARG A 266 -14.29 11.74 7.97
CA ARG A 266 -13.75 11.95 6.63
C ARG A 266 -12.22 11.90 6.60
N VAL A 267 -11.67 11.52 5.44
CA VAL A 267 -10.25 11.66 5.12
C VAL A 267 -10.08 12.40 3.80
N ILE A 268 -9.24 13.44 3.78
CA ILE A 268 -8.82 14.14 2.56
C ILE A 268 -7.52 13.47 2.10
N THR A 269 -7.52 12.88 0.91
CA THR A 269 -6.38 12.08 0.43
C THR A 269 -6.29 12.08 -1.10
N LYS A 270 -5.13 11.68 -1.61
CA LYS A 270 -4.93 11.34 -3.03
C LYS A 270 -5.34 9.88 -3.30
N PRO A 271 -5.49 9.44 -4.56
CA PRO A 271 -5.67 8.03 -4.89
C PRO A 271 -4.50 7.23 -4.36
N GLY A 272 -4.75 6.41 -3.33
CA GLY A 272 -3.76 5.54 -2.70
C GLY A 272 -4.43 4.28 -2.19
N TYR A 273 -3.97 3.13 -2.68
CA TYR A 273 -4.60 1.82 -2.43
C TYR A 273 -4.82 1.53 -0.94
N SER A 274 -3.77 1.65 -0.09
CA SER A 274 -3.89 1.31 1.34
C SER A 274 -4.87 2.20 2.07
N THR A 275 -4.78 3.52 1.87
CA THR A 275 -5.70 4.48 2.49
C THR A 275 -7.14 4.21 2.09
N PHE A 276 -7.36 3.79 0.82
CA PHE A 276 -8.70 3.42 0.36
C PHE A 276 -9.19 2.15 1.05
N CYS A 277 -8.38 1.08 1.09
CA CYS A 277 -8.75 -0.15 1.77
C CYS A 277 -9.06 0.09 3.25
N GLU A 278 -8.23 0.87 3.92
CA GLU A 278 -8.39 1.23 5.34
C GLU A 278 -9.67 2.05 5.58
N ALA A 279 -9.87 3.12 4.80
CA ALA A 279 -11.04 3.98 4.95
C ALA A 279 -12.36 3.25 4.59
N LEU A 280 -12.37 2.47 3.51
CA LEU A 280 -13.54 1.69 3.10
C LEU A 280 -13.88 0.62 4.14
N SER A 281 -12.88 -0.08 4.70
CA SER A 281 -13.09 -1.10 5.76
C SER A 281 -13.70 -0.52 7.04
N LEU A 282 -13.39 0.74 7.34
CA LEU A 282 -13.81 1.43 8.57
C LEU A 282 -15.00 2.38 8.37
N GLY A 283 -15.54 2.44 7.16
CA GLY A 283 -16.67 3.32 6.84
C GLY A 283 -16.36 4.81 6.98
N THR A 284 -15.10 5.21 6.77
CA THR A 284 -14.69 6.61 6.75
C THR A 284 -14.88 7.19 5.36
N GLY A 285 -15.54 8.34 5.25
CA GLY A 285 -15.77 9.01 3.97
C GLY A 285 -14.48 9.54 3.36
N ILE A 286 -14.35 9.47 2.03
CA ILE A 286 -13.14 9.87 1.32
C ILE A 286 -13.39 11.14 0.50
N HIS A 287 -12.69 12.22 0.81
CA HIS A 287 -12.53 13.38 -0.05
C HIS A 287 -11.29 13.16 -0.91
N LEU A 288 -11.52 12.69 -2.13
CA LEU A 288 -10.45 12.34 -3.05
C LEU A 288 -9.96 13.55 -3.82
N VAL A 289 -8.70 13.90 -3.65
CA VAL A 289 -8.01 14.87 -4.50
C VAL A 289 -7.57 14.16 -5.78
N GLN A 290 -8.11 14.59 -6.91
CA GLN A 290 -7.85 13.95 -8.19
C GLN A 290 -6.37 14.04 -8.59
N ARG A 291 -5.85 12.94 -9.11
CA ARG A 291 -4.48 12.82 -9.58
C ARG A 291 -4.48 12.48 -11.06
N HIS A 292 -3.66 13.18 -11.83
CA HIS A 292 -3.47 12.92 -13.25
C HIS A 292 -2.11 12.26 -13.53
N GLY A 293 -2.01 11.53 -14.63
CA GLY A 293 -0.73 10.95 -15.08
C GLY A 293 -0.27 9.69 -14.34
N PHE A 294 -1.13 9.07 -13.51
CA PHE A 294 -0.84 7.77 -12.90
C PHE A 294 -1.98 6.79 -13.19
N ALA A 295 -1.66 5.68 -13.86
CA ALA A 295 -2.66 4.79 -14.47
C ALA A 295 -3.62 4.13 -13.46
N GLU A 296 -3.21 3.94 -12.20
CA GLU A 296 -4.05 3.41 -11.13
C GLU A 296 -5.12 4.40 -10.67
N ALA A 297 -4.86 5.71 -10.75
CA ALA A 297 -5.74 6.72 -10.16
C ALA A 297 -7.19 6.68 -10.69
N PRO A 298 -7.47 6.57 -12.00
CA PRO A 298 -8.83 6.45 -12.51
C PRO A 298 -9.55 5.18 -12.03
N VAL A 299 -8.80 4.08 -11.85
CA VAL A 299 -9.36 2.80 -11.36
C VAL A 299 -9.81 2.94 -9.92
N LEU A 300 -8.96 3.55 -9.06
CA LEU A 300 -9.30 3.82 -7.68
C LEU A 300 -10.45 4.83 -7.54
N GLU A 301 -10.49 5.89 -8.36
CA GLU A 301 -11.62 6.84 -8.37
C GLU A 301 -12.93 6.15 -8.77
N ALA A 302 -12.93 5.34 -9.82
CA ALA A 302 -14.10 4.60 -10.25
C ALA A 302 -14.59 3.60 -9.20
N ALA A 303 -13.65 2.95 -8.50
CA ALA A 303 -13.97 2.03 -7.40
C ALA A 303 -14.52 2.77 -6.18
N LEU A 304 -13.97 3.95 -5.84
CA LEU A 304 -14.47 4.79 -4.77
C LEU A 304 -15.93 5.20 -5.02
N ARG A 305 -16.27 5.64 -6.23
CA ARG A 305 -17.65 5.99 -6.61
C ARG A 305 -18.61 4.81 -6.47
N ARG A 306 -18.13 3.60 -6.66
CA ARG A 306 -18.96 2.38 -6.55
C ARG A 306 -19.13 1.91 -5.12
N HIS A 307 -18.10 2.02 -4.27
CA HIS A 307 -18.02 1.28 -3.01
C HIS A 307 -17.86 2.15 -1.77
N GLY A 308 -17.57 3.46 -1.90
CA GLY A 308 -17.29 4.35 -0.77
C GLY A 308 -18.13 5.63 -0.76
N TRP A 309 -18.42 6.12 0.45
CA TRP A 309 -18.92 7.48 0.65
C TRP A 309 -17.83 8.47 0.28
N HIS A 310 -18.11 9.43 -0.62
CA HIS A 310 -17.06 10.22 -1.21
C HIS A 310 -17.43 11.63 -1.59
N ARG A 311 -16.40 12.45 -1.80
CA ARG A 311 -16.38 13.69 -2.56
C ARG A 311 -15.14 13.69 -3.45
N LEU A 312 -15.19 14.40 -4.57
CA LEU A 312 -14.03 14.61 -5.43
C LEU A 312 -13.62 16.06 -5.37
N LEU A 313 -12.34 16.29 -5.21
CA LEU A 313 -11.74 17.61 -5.16
C LEU A 313 -10.71 17.74 -6.28
N SER A 314 -10.73 18.87 -6.97
CA SER A 314 -9.60 19.25 -7.81
C SER A 314 -8.42 19.71 -6.94
N ARG A 315 -7.20 19.74 -7.52
CA ARG A 315 -6.04 20.33 -6.87
C ARG A 315 -6.30 21.78 -6.44
N GLU A 316 -6.93 22.57 -7.30
CA GLU A 316 -7.28 23.96 -7.02
C GLU A 316 -8.26 24.10 -5.85
N GLN A 317 -9.26 23.22 -5.76
CA GLN A 317 -10.16 23.19 -4.61
C GLN A 317 -9.44 22.83 -3.31
N LEU A 318 -8.50 21.88 -3.36
CA LEU A 318 -7.67 21.56 -2.20
C LEU A 318 -6.87 22.78 -1.72
N GLU A 319 -6.17 23.45 -2.65
CA GLU A 319 -5.30 24.60 -2.35
C GLU A 319 -6.09 25.82 -1.86
N ARG A 320 -7.31 26.03 -2.33
CA ARG A 320 -8.21 27.11 -1.89
C ARG A 320 -9.00 26.81 -0.62
N GLY A 321 -8.96 25.59 -0.12
CA GLY A 321 -9.76 25.17 1.02
C GLY A 321 -11.25 24.93 0.69
N ASP A 322 -11.60 24.73 -0.58
CA ASP A 322 -12.96 24.42 -1.02
C ASP A 322 -13.24 22.91 -0.84
N TRP A 323 -13.07 22.43 0.39
CA TRP A 323 -13.09 20.99 0.71
C TRP A 323 -14.50 20.41 0.82
N GLN A 324 -15.54 21.21 0.73
CA GLN A 324 -16.95 20.76 0.78
C GLN A 324 -17.27 19.94 2.04
N LEU A 325 -16.70 20.31 3.20
CA LEU A 325 -16.94 19.57 4.44
C LEU A 325 -18.36 19.81 4.98
N ASP A 326 -18.98 20.92 4.61
CA ASP A 326 -20.39 21.29 4.87
C ASP A 326 -21.37 20.48 4.00
N GLN A 327 -20.91 19.82 2.96
CA GLN A 327 -21.76 19.06 2.05
C GLN A 327 -21.87 17.59 2.48
N PRO A 328 -23.05 16.94 2.31
CA PRO A 328 -23.16 15.51 2.55
C PRO A 328 -22.25 14.73 1.59
N LEU A 329 -21.71 13.62 2.06
CA LEU A 329 -20.96 12.71 1.18
C LEU A 329 -21.91 12.11 0.13
N LEU A 330 -21.39 11.92 -1.08
CA LEU A 330 -22.10 11.19 -2.13
C LEU A 330 -22.09 9.70 -1.78
N PRO A 331 -23.25 9.01 -1.88
CA PRO A 331 -23.33 7.59 -1.58
C PRO A 331 -22.64 6.73 -2.65
N PRO A 332 -22.18 5.54 -2.27
CA PRO A 332 -21.69 4.57 -3.24
C PRO A 332 -22.83 4.09 -4.16
N SER A 333 -22.51 3.83 -5.43
CA SER A 333 -23.50 3.33 -6.40
C SER A 333 -23.76 1.83 -6.29
N THR A 334 -22.90 1.09 -5.58
CA THR A 334 -23.03 -0.33 -5.26
C THR A 334 -22.77 -0.58 -3.78
N GLY A 335 -22.93 -1.80 -3.30
CA GLY A 335 -22.64 -2.12 -1.89
C GLY A 335 -21.13 -2.08 -1.53
N PRO A 336 -20.82 -2.15 -0.23
CA PRO A 336 -19.44 -2.18 0.25
C PRO A 336 -18.70 -3.43 -0.25
N LEU A 337 -17.37 -3.30 -0.35
CA LEU A 337 -16.50 -4.44 -0.60
C LEU A 337 -16.33 -5.28 0.69
N PRO A 338 -16.11 -6.60 0.56
CA PRO A 338 -15.81 -7.45 1.70
C PRO A 338 -14.55 -6.97 2.43
N SER A 339 -14.59 -6.94 3.76
CA SER A 339 -13.44 -6.72 4.62
C SER A 339 -12.77 -8.06 4.99
N GLY A 340 -11.57 -8.01 5.59
CA GLY A 340 -10.88 -9.22 6.04
C GLY A 340 -10.02 -9.89 4.96
N GLY A 341 -9.80 -9.21 3.84
CA GLY A 341 -8.99 -9.73 2.75
C GLY A 341 -7.54 -10.04 3.14
N GLU A 342 -7.02 -9.44 4.20
CA GLU A 342 -5.72 -9.80 4.79
C GLU A 342 -5.74 -11.22 5.39
N VAL A 343 -6.87 -11.64 5.96
CA VAL A 343 -7.04 -13.00 6.51
C VAL A 343 -7.20 -14.02 5.38
N ASP A 344 -8.00 -13.69 4.37
CA ASP A 344 -8.20 -14.55 3.19
C ASP A 344 -6.87 -14.75 2.45
N ALA A 345 -6.09 -13.67 2.26
CA ALA A 345 -4.77 -13.72 1.64
C ALA A 345 -3.77 -14.56 2.46
N ALA A 346 -3.77 -14.39 3.78
CA ALA A 346 -2.94 -15.18 4.69
C ALA A 346 -3.27 -16.67 4.63
N GLN A 347 -4.55 -17.01 4.66
CA GLN A 347 -5.02 -18.38 4.53
C GLN A 347 -4.58 -18.99 3.18
N ARG A 348 -4.73 -18.25 2.09
CA ARG A 348 -4.29 -18.71 0.77
C ARG A 348 -2.77 -18.91 0.67
N LEU A 349 -1.98 -17.99 1.24
CA LEU A 349 -0.52 -18.14 1.33
C LEU A 349 -0.13 -19.41 2.11
N ARG A 350 -0.81 -19.66 3.23
CA ARG A 350 -0.62 -20.85 4.05
C ARG A 350 -0.88 -22.13 3.25
N GLU A 351 -1.99 -22.20 2.55
CA GLU A 351 -2.37 -23.33 1.71
C GLU A 351 -1.31 -23.59 0.62
N LEU A 352 -0.94 -22.56 -0.13
CA LEU A 352 0.07 -22.64 -1.19
C LEU A 352 1.45 -23.10 -0.65
N ALA A 353 1.85 -22.58 0.52
CA ALA A 353 3.10 -22.97 1.15
C ALA A 353 3.12 -24.44 1.54
N ILE A 354 2.02 -24.98 2.10
CA ILE A 354 1.89 -26.39 2.47
C ILE A 354 1.83 -27.27 1.22
N GLU A 355 1.01 -26.92 0.22
CA GLU A 355 0.89 -27.66 -1.04
C GLU A 355 2.27 -27.81 -1.73
N ARG A 356 3.04 -26.73 -1.80
CA ARG A 356 4.36 -26.72 -2.45
C ARG A 356 5.44 -27.43 -1.62
N SER A 357 5.39 -27.35 -0.30
CA SER A 357 6.32 -28.10 0.56
C SER A 357 6.13 -29.62 0.42
N LEU A 358 4.90 -30.11 0.29
CA LEU A 358 4.61 -31.52 0.05
C LEU A 358 5.07 -32.01 -1.32
N LEU A 359 5.11 -31.13 -2.33
CA LEU A 359 5.63 -31.44 -3.66
C LEU A 359 7.15 -31.48 -3.71
N GLN A 360 7.83 -30.65 -2.91
CA GLN A 360 9.31 -30.64 -2.82
C GLN A 360 9.87 -31.82 -2.01
N ALA A 361 9.06 -32.41 -1.12
CA ALA A 361 9.44 -33.57 -0.30
C ALA A 361 9.25 -34.91 -1.01
N ARG A 362 8.67 -34.94 -2.19
CA ARG A 362 8.49 -36.11 -3.07
C ARG A 362 9.52 -36.11 -4.18
#